data_a39257edfb33e8932ef8704a964f966c
#
_entry.id   a39257edfb33e8932ef8704a964f966c
#
_cell.length_a   1.000
_cell.length_b   1.000
_cell.length_c   1.000
_cell.angle_alpha   90.00
_cell.angle_beta   90.00
_cell.angle_gamma   90.00
#
_symmetry.space_group_name_H-M   'P 1'
#
loop_
_entity.id
_entity.type
_entity.pdbx_description
1 polymer ?
#
loop_
_entity_poly.entity_id
_entity_poly.type
_entity_poly.pdbx_seq_one_letter_code
_entity_poly.pdbx_strand_id
1 'polypeptide(L)'
;MSAPTSFPCGSKSARGSMNGVDRLSSLSDDLLHHVMSFLPMPEVVRTSLLSPRWRNLWYSTPFIRIDSQDFVDKRKLENFGDCLLLLHDRTTSLDEARISAHCVNDTKCSVWIRHAIMHKVRLLHISGSLSLDRTAIFPSRHLKTIRLQSVMLKHGLFRPLNYDCPVLEHLELEWCGFCDHEEVSSRSLKVLHISDCHLTSGLLICARNLTHLSILDTEIGGIVTSDLSCLVTALISLIPKYFHHKYTVVDHHLHLLDGLSHATTLELLAPLHEVRMGSFLFLTPMMKHAQCC
;
A
#
# COMPACT_ATOMS: atom_id res chain seq x y z
N MET A 1 72.39 -28.23 45.01
CA MET A 1 71.71 -27.36 45.99
C MET A 1 71.56 -25.98 45.34
N SER A 2 70.43 -25.75 44.77
CA SER A 2 70.08 -24.40 44.21
C SER A 2 68.58 -24.30 44.25
N ALA A 3 68.10 -23.29 44.92
CA ALA A 3 66.68 -22.96 45.11
C ALA A 3 66.03 -22.42 43.85
N PRO A 4 64.74 -22.64 43.63
CA PRO A 4 64.05 -22.06 42.48
C PRO A 4 63.60 -20.62 42.77
N THR A 5 63.83 -19.74 41.78
CA THR A 5 63.41 -18.35 41.74
C THR A 5 61.88 -18.24 41.50
N SER A 6 61.21 -17.52 42.37
CA SER A 6 59.82 -17.16 42.28
C SER A 6 59.59 -16.11 41.19
N PHE A 7 58.62 -16.36 40.28
CA PHE A 7 58.09 -15.37 39.31
C PHE A 7 57.00 -14.53 39.97
N PRO A 8 56.95 -13.21 39.74
CA PRO A 8 55.88 -12.37 40.27
C PRO A 8 54.57 -12.57 39.47
N CYS A 9 53.51 -12.73 40.23
CA CYS A 9 52.14 -12.80 39.74
C CYS A 9 51.75 -11.50 39.04
N GLY A 10 51.48 -11.57 37.74
CA GLY A 10 51.01 -10.43 36.93
C GLY A 10 49.63 -9.95 37.42
N SER A 11 49.55 -8.66 37.73
CA SER A 11 48.34 -7.93 38.07
C SER A 11 47.28 -8.11 36.98
N LYS A 12 46.13 -8.70 37.32
CA LYS A 12 44.94 -8.67 36.46
C LYS A 12 44.47 -7.26 36.34
N SER A 13 44.68 -6.66 35.14
CA SER A 13 44.09 -5.40 34.74
C SER A 13 42.58 -5.59 34.85
N ALA A 14 41.97 -4.91 35.80
CA ALA A 14 40.54 -4.77 35.89
C ALA A 14 40.08 -4.03 34.62
N ARG A 15 39.45 -4.76 33.71
CA ARG A 15 38.66 -4.14 32.64
C ARG A 15 37.58 -3.33 33.33
N GLY A 16 37.76 -2.01 33.32
CA GLY A 16 36.75 -1.06 33.77
C GLY A 16 35.48 -1.34 33.03
N SER A 17 34.46 -1.80 33.73
CA SER A 17 33.11 -1.79 33.27
C SER A 17 32.74 -0.34 33.01
N MET A 18 32.78 0.08 31.76
CA MET A 18 32.04 1.27 31.35
C MET A 18 30.57 0.95 31.54
N ASN A 19 30.05 1.27 32.71
CA ASN A 19 28.60 1.37 32.96
C ASN A 19 28.06 2.55 32.14
N GLY A 20 28.08 2.43 30.82
CA GLY A 20 27.29 3.28 29.95
C GLY A 20 25.83 2.97 30.28
N VAL A 21 25.14 3.93 30.91
CA VAL A 21 23.71 3.86 31.11
C VAL A 21 23.08 3.58 29.75
N ASP A 22 22.39 2.45 29.63
CA ASP A 22 21.67 2.08 28.39
C ASP A 22 20.53 3.07 28.18
N ARG A 23 20.86 4.18 27.53
CA ARG A 23 19.93 5.31 27.29
C ARG A 23 18.82 4.91 26.32
N LEU A 24 19.07 4.00 25.38
CA LEU A 24 18.05 3.52 24.45
C LEU A 24 16.99 2.69 25.19
N SER A 25 17.42 1.75 26.03
CA SER A 25 16.46 0.96 26.80
C SER A 25 15.69 1.78 27.87
N SER A 26 16.03 3.05 28.09
CA SER A 26 15.27 3.94 28.97
C SER A 26 14.11 4.65 28.26
N LEU A 27 14.02 4.61 26.92
CA LEU A 27 12.93 5.20 26.14
C LEU A 27 11.61 4.44 26.37
N SER A 28 10.47 5.08 26.13
CA SER A 28 9.16 4.41 26.13
C SER A 28 9.06 3.41 24.99
N ASP A 29 8.17 2.42 25.11
CA ASP A 29 7.96 1.42 24.06
C ASP A 29 7.49 2.07 22.76
N ASP A 30 6.64 3.10 22.83
CA ASP A 30 6.19 3.86 21.65
C ASP A 30 7.35 4.50 20.89
N LEU A 31 8.32 5.09 21.61
CA LEU A 31 9.51 5.67 20.98
C LEU A 31 10.43 4.60 20.39
N LEU A 32 10.54 3.45 21.06
CA LEU A 32 11.30 2.33 20.53
C LEU A 32 10.64 1.72 19.30
N HIS A 33 9.32 1.55 19.29
CA HIS A 33 8.57 1.14 18.10
C HIS A 33 8.74 2.15 16.97
N HIS A 34 8.73 3.46 17.29
CA HIS A 34 8.99 4.49 16.27
C HIS A 34 10.40 4.37 15.68
N VAL A 35 11.42 4.15 16.51
CA VAL A 35 12.79 3.89 16.02
C VAL A 35 12.84 2.63 15.16
N MET A 36 12.20 1.54 15.60
CA MET A 36 12.11 0.30 14.83
C MET A 36 11.40 0.48 13.49
N SER A 37 10.46 1.43 13.37
CA SER A 37 9.71 1.66 12.14
C SER A 37 10.58 2.15 10.97
N PHE A 38 11.78 2.63 11.22
CA PHE A 38 12.75 3.02 10.18
C PHE A 38 13.63 1.86 9.70
N LEU A 39 13.53 0.69 10.32
CA LEU A 39 14.37 -0.47 9.99
C LEU A 39 13.62 -1.47 9.09
N PRO A 40 14.32 -2.20 8.22
CA PRO A 40 13.78 -3.40 7.59
C PRO A 40 13.35 -4.42 8.65
N MET A 41 12.30 -5.20 8.39
CA MET A 41 11.74 -6.09 9.41
C MET A 41 12.73 -7.14 9.94
N PRO A 42 13.63 -7.71 9.14
CA PRO A 42 14.70 -8.60 9.67
C PRO A 42 15.59 -7.90 10.70
N GLU A 43 15.88 -6.62 10.50
CA GLU A 43 16.69 -5.83 11.47
C GLU A 43 15.89 -5.52 12.74
N VAL A 44 14.57 -5.25 12.61
CA VAL A 44 13.68 -5.11 13.76
C VAL A 44 13.75 -6.36 14.64
N VAL A 45 13.64 -7.54 14.06
CA VAL A 45 13.77 -8.81 14.78
C VAL A 45 15.16 -8.95 15.41
N ARG A 46 16.23 -8.52 14.72
CA ARG A 46 17.61 -8.57 15.25
C ARG A 46 17.83 -7.66 16.47
N THR A 47 17.04 -6.61 16.63
CA THR A 47 17.12 -5.76 17.84
C THR A 47 16.89 -6.58 19.12
N SER A 48 16.25 -7.74 19.04
CA SER A 48 16.07 -8.66 20.16
C SER A 48 17.38 -9.10 20.83
N LEU A 49 18.52 -8.94 20.13
CA LEU A 49 19.86 -9.25 20.64
C LEU A 49 20.44 -8.13 21.49
N LEU A 50 19.89 -6.91 21.47
CA LEU A 50 20.42 -5.75 22.17
C LEU A 50 20.27 -5.87 23.70
N SER A 51 19.09 -6.23 24.17
CA SER A 51 18.83 -6.42 25.60
C SER A 51 17.58 -7.27 25.83
N PRO A 52 17.35 -7.78 27.07
CA PRO A 52 16.14 -8.52 27.41
C PRO A 52 14.85 -7.74 27.13
N ARG A 53 14.85 -6.40 27.26
CA ARG A 53 13.71 -5.57 26.96
C ARG A 53 13.39 -5.57 25.45
N TRP A 54 14.41 -5.41 24.60
CA TRP A 54 14.25 -5.42 23.16
C TRP A 54 13.80 -6.77 22.59
N ARG A 55 14.08 -7.86 23.32
CA ARG A 55 13.71 -9.22 22.92
C ARG A 55 12.21 -9.35 22.70
N ASN A 56 11.40 -8.69 23.51
CA ASN A 56 9.94 -8.82 23.44
C ASN A 56 9.28 -7.67 22.67
N LEU A 57 10.02 -6.58 22.43
CA LEU A 57 9.44 -5.37 21.88
C LEU A 57 8.97 -5.53 20.43
N TRP A 58 9.72 -6.28 19.63
CA TRP A 58 9.36 -6.50 18.25
C TRP A 58 8.08 -7.35 18.07
N TYR A 59 7.72 -8.19 19.05
CA TYR A 59 6.47 -8.95 19.00
C TYR A 59 5.23 -8.06 19.01
N SER A 60 5.33 -6.91 19.61
CA SER A 60 4.24 -5.96 19.79
C SER A 60 4.37 -4.70 18.91
N THR A 61 5.18 -4.77 17.83
CA THR A 61 5.25 -3.66 16.88
C THR A 61 3.89 -3.41 16.22
N PRO A 62 3.43 -2.14 16.11
CA PRO A 62 2.17 -1.82 15.43
C PRO A 62 2.27 -1.90 13.90
N PHE A 63 3.33 -2.51 13.39
CA PHE A 63 3.55 -2.69 11.96
C PHE A 63 4.16 -4.05 11.65
N ILE A 64 3.80 -4.59 10.49
CA ILE A 64 4.39 -5.79 9.89
C ILE A 64 4.83 -5.45 8.47
N ARG A 65 6.09 -5.81 8.14
CA ARG A 65 6.65 -5.63 6.80
C ARG A 65 7.31 -6.92 6.35
N ILE A 66 6.82 -7.47 5.26
CA ILE A 66 7.39 -8.65 4.62
C ILE A 66 7.79 -8.23 3.22
N ASP A 67 9.07 -7.98 3.01
CA ASP A 67 9.60 -7.50 1.75
C ASP A 67 10.51 -8.54 1.10
N SER A 68 10.20 -8.89 -0.14
CA SER A 68 11.01 -9.82 -0.93
C SER A 68 12.42 -9.30 -1.21
N GLN A 69 12.64 -7.99 -1.16
CA GLN A 69 13.95 -7.39 -1.38
C GLN A 69 14.92 -7.62 -0.20
N ASP A 70 14.39 -7.88 1.00
CA ASP A 70 15.20 -8.19 2.18
C ASP A 70 15.83 -9.59 2.13
N PHE A 71 15.46 -10.43 1.14
CA PHE A 71 15.84 -11.83 1.06
C PHE A 71 16.34 -12.24 -0.31
N VAL A 72 17.47 -12.93 -0.36
CA VAL A 72 18.01 -13.49 -1.61
C VAL A 72 17.25 -14.75 -2.05
N ASP A 73 16.63 -15.47 -1.10
CA ASP A 73 15.97 -16.75 -1.33
C ASP A 73 14.50 -16.70 -0.91
N LYS A 74 13.63 -17.11 -1.83
CA LYS A 74 12.18 -17.24 -1.62
C LYS A 74 11.83 -18.05 -0.36
N ARG A 75 12.50 -19.16 -0.10
CA ARG A 75 12.24 -20.00 1.08
C ARG A 75 12.54 -19.26 2.39
N LYS A 76 13.60 -18.44 2.39
CA LYS A 76 13.94 -17.61 3.56
C LYS A 76 12.87 -16.54 3.80
N LEU A 77 12.39 -15.89 2.74
CA LEU A 77 11.28 -14.96 2.83
C LEU A 77 10.01 -15.63 3.39
N GLU A 78 9.61 -16.77 2.82
CA GLU A 78 8.41 -17.51 3.26
C GLU A 78 8.52 -17.95 4.72
N ASN A 79 9.65 -18.55 5.11
CA ASN A 79 9.88 -18.95 6.49
C ASN A 79 9.89 -17.76 7.45
N PHE A 80 10.53 -16.65 7.05
CA PHE A 80 10.55 -15.43 7.85
C PHE A 80 9.15 -14.87 8.04
N GLY A 81 8.37 -14.75 6.95
CA GLY A 81 7.00 -14.27 7.01
C GLY A 81 6.12 -15.14 7.91
N ASP A 82 6.18 -16.46 7.76
CA ASP A 82 5.42 -17.41 8.59
C ASP A 82 5.82 -17.32 10.07
N CYS A 83 7.13 -17.26 10.38
CA CYS A 83 7.61 -17.10 11.76
C CYS A 83 7.23 -15.75 12.35
N LEU A 84 7.36 -14.66 11.57
CA LEU A 84 6.97 -13.31 12.00
C LEU A 84 5.51 -13.29 12.43
N LEU A 85 4.61 -13.81 11.59
CA LEU A 85 3.18 -13.82 11.87
C LEU A 85 2.81 -14.76 13.03
N LEU A 86 3.51 -15.88 13.17
CA LEU A 86 3.29 -16.81 14.28
C LEU A 86 3.67 -16.19 15.63
N LEU A 87 4.75 -15.42 15.66
CA LEU A 87 5.32 -14.86 16.88
C LEU A 87 4.79 -13.47 17.22
N HIS A 88 4.19 -12.76 16.26
CA HIS A 88 3.60 -11.46 16.52
C HIS A 88 2.45 -11.54 17.54
N ASP A 89 2.41 -10.61 18.47
CA ASP A 89 1.43 -10.59 19.56
C ASP A 89 0.00 -10.42 19.01
N ARG A 90 -0.84 -11.40 19.30
CA ARG A 90 -2.25 -11.43 18.85
C ARG A 90 -3.11 -10.31 19.40
N THR A 91 -2.70 -9.65 20.47
CA THR A 91 -3.43 -8.56 21.09
C THR A 91 -3.10 -7.20 20.46
N THR A 92 -1.97 -7.10 19.78
CA THR A 92 -1.52 -5.86 19.13
C THR A 92 -2.32 -5.59 17.86
N SER A 93 -2.90 -4.39 17.80
CA SER A 93 -3.52 -3.88 16.57
C SER A 93 -2.45 -3.32 15.64
N LEU A 94 -2.59 -3.57 14.35
CA LEU A 94 -1.65 -3.09 13.35
C LEU A 94 -2.09 -1.74 12.79
N ASP A 95 -1.21 -0.75 12.86
CA ASP A 95 -1.38 0.48 12.10
C ASP A 95 -1.06 0.25 10.62
N GLU A 96 -0.05 -0.59 10.34
CA GLU A 96 0.43 -0.84 9.00
C GLU A 96 0.81 -2.32 8.77
N ALA A 97 0.41 -2.87 7.62
CA ALA A 97 0.97 -4.10 7.07
C ALA A 97 1.41 -3.87 5.62
N ARG A 98 2.70 -4.10 5.34
CA ARG A 98 3.26 -4.09 3.99
C ARG A 98 3.70 -5.48 3.60
N ILE A 99 3.20 -5.97 2.46
CA ILE A 99 3.51 -7.29 1.92
C ILE A 99 3.99 -7.09 0.48
N SER A 100 5.29 -7.14 0.29
CA SER A 100 5.95 -7.08 -1.01
C SER A 100 6.44 -8.48 -1.38
N ALA A 101 5.73 -9.15 -2.28
CA ALA A 101 5.87 -10.58 -2.50
C ALA A 101 6.02 -10.94 -3.99
N HIS A 102 7.06 -10.41 -4.63
CA HIS A 102 7.30 -10.63 -6.07
C HIS A 102 7.59 -12.10 -6.45
N CYS A 103 7.96 -12.93 -5.49
CA CYS A 103 8.34 -14.33 -5.73
C CYS A 103 7.47 -15.34 -4.98
N VAL A 104 6.47 -14.90 -4.22
CA VAL A 104 5.64 -15.76 -3.37
C VAL A 104 4.35 -16.15 -4.10
N ASN A 105 3.79 -17.31 -3.79
CA ASN A 105 2.53 -17.72 -4.40
C ASN A 105 1.32 -17.01 -3.75
N ASP A 106 0.22 -16.91 -4.47
CA ASP A 106 -1.00 -16.22 -4.06
C ASP A 106 -1.55 -16.77 -2.74
N THR A 107 -1.46 -18.08 -2.51
CA THR A 107 -1.96 -18.74 -1.29
C THR A 107 -1.22 -18.26 -0.05
N LYS A 108 0.11 -18.18 -0.10
CA LYS A 108 0.92 -17.67 1.02
C LYS A 108 0.60 -16.20 1.31
N CYS A 109 0.55 -15.39 0.27
CA CYS A 109 0.20 -13.98 0.41
C CYS A 109 -1.20 -13.79 1.01
N SER A 110 -2.17 -14.59 0.59
CA SER A 110 -3.53 -14.57 1.15
C SER A 110 -3.55 -14.89 2.64
N VAL A 111 -2.70 -15.82 3.12
CA VAL A 111 -2.56 -16.09 4.56
C VAL A 111 -1.99 -14.90 5.30
N TRP A 112 -0.96 -14.25 4.77
CA TRP A 112 -0.34 -13.07 5.38
C TRP A 112 -1.30 -11.87 5.42
N ILE A 113 -2.03 -11.64 4.32
CA ILE A 113 -3.08 -10.60 4.25
C ILE A 113 -4.16 -10.87 5.31
N ARG A 114 -4.64 -12.11 5.39
CA ARG A 114 -5.65 -12.52 6.39
C ARG A 114 -5.18 -12.25 7.81
N HIS A 115 -3.92 -12.57 8.11
CA HIS A 115 -3.34 -12.30 9.41
C HIS A 115 -3.41 -10.79 9.73
N ALA A 116 -2.97 -9.93 8.80
CA ALA A 116 -3.02 -8.49 8.97
C ALA A 116 -4.45 -7.98 9.25
N ILE A 117 -5.44 -8.49 8.51
CA ILE A 117 -6.86 -8.15 8.70
C ILE A 117 -7.36 -8.57 10.09
N MET A 118 -7.00 -9.78 10.56
CA MET A 118 -7.36 -10.27 11.88
C MET A 118 -6.76 -9.41 13.01
N HIS A 119 -5.60 -8.81 12.78
CA HIS A 119 -4.94 -7.86 13.68
C HIS A 119 -5.41 -6.41 13.49
N LYS A 120 -6.60 -6.20 12.91
CA LYS A 120 -7.28 -4.90 12.80
C LYS A 120 -6.45 -3.84 12.07
N VAL A 121 -5.71 -4.25 11.04
CA VAL A 121 -4.83 -3.34 10.29
C VAL A 121 -5.60 -2.12 9.76
N ARG A 122 -4.96 -0.96 9.82
CA ARG A 122 -5.51 0.31 9.33
C ARG A 122 -5.02 0.64 7.92
N LEU A 123 -3.76 0.36 7.60
CA LEU A 123 -3.17 0.52 6.28
C LEU A 123 -2.63 -0.82 5.80
N LEU A 124 -3.15 -1.29 4.68
CA LEU A 124 -2.70 -2.50 4.01
C LEU A 124 -2.08 -2.14 2.66
N HIS A 125 -0.79 -2.42 2.51
CA HIS A 125 -0.06 -2.25 1.26
C HIS A 125 0.38 -3.61 0.75
N ILE A 126 -0.02 -3.96 -0.46
CA ILE A 126 0.33 -5.21 -1.13
C ILE A 126 1.01 -4.87 -2.44
N SER A 127 2.19 -5.41 -2.67
CA SER A 127 2.92 -5.26 -3.93
C SER A 127 3.49 -6.58 -4.41
N GLY A 128 3.50 -6.76 -5.74
CA GLY A 128 4.06 -7.94 -6.37
C GLY A 128 3.17 -8.58 -7.42
N SER A 129 3.72 -9.50 -8.20
CA SER A 129 3.00 -10.19 -9.28
C SER A 129 2.04 -11.25 -8.73
N LEU A 130 1.01 -10.80 -8.03
CA LEU A 130 0.01 -11.60 -7.35
C LEU A 130 -1.34 -11.49 -8.04
N SER A 131 -2.16 -12.54 -7.94
CA SER A 131 -3.58 -12.47 -8.29
C SER A 131 -4.41 -12.39 -7.03
N LEU A 132 -5.12 -11.29 -6.85
CA LEU A 132 -6.05 -11.11 -5.75
C LEU A 132 -7.49 -11.32 -6.22
N ASP A 133 -8.21 -12.15 -5.49
CA ASP A 133 -9.63 -12.36 -5.67
C ASP A 133 -10.41 -11.87 -4.44
N ARG A 134 -11.72 -11.98 -4.49
CA ARG A 134 -12.60 -11.57 -3.39
C ARG A 134 -12.27 -12.21 -2.04
N THR A 135 -11.60 -13.36 -2.03
CA THR A 135 -11.24 -14.06 -0.78
C THR A 135 -10.00 -13.49 -0.12
N ALA A 136 -9.21 -12.68 -0.84
CA ALA A 136 -7.97 -12.08 -0.33
C ALA A 136 -8.23 -10.89 0.60
N ILE A 137 -9.26 -10.07 0.31
CA ILE A 137 -9.64 -8.92 1.15
C ILE A 137 -10.89 -9.32 1.94
N PHE A 138 -10.68 -9.59 3.23
CA PHE A 138 -11.76 -9.97 4.14
C PHE A 138 -12.44 -8.74 4.73
N PRO A 139 -13.68 -8.90 5.26
CA PRO A 139 -14.37 -7.83 5.95
C PRO A 139 -13.52 -7.25 7.09
N SER A 140 -13.32 -5.93 7.06
CA SER A 140 -12.56 -5.23 8.09
C SER A 140 -13.20 -3.89 8.43
N ARG A 141 -13.56 -3.74 9.71
CA ARG A 141 -14.09 -2.46 10.24
C ARG A 141 -12.99 -1.48 10.66
N HIS A 142 -11.73 -1.83 10.41
CA HIS A 142 -10.58 -1.03 10.83
C HIS A 142 -9.75 -0.52 9.65
N LEU A 143 -9.87 -1.16 8.48
CA LEU A 143 -9.08 -0.86 7.30
C LEU A 143 -9.49 0.48 6.70
N LYS A 144 -8.59 1.45 6.76
CA LYS A 144 -8.79 2.82 6.24
C LYS A 144 -8.11 3.06 4.91
N THR A 145 -7.02 2.38 4.66
CA THR A 145 -6.22 2.58 3.45
C THR A 145 -5.84 1.24 2.84
N ILE A 146 -6.11 1.08 1.56
CA ILE A 146 -5.63 -0.04 0.74
C ILE A 146 -4.73 0.54 -0.36
N ARG A 147 -3.52 -0.01 -0.49
CA ARG A 147 -2.60 0.27 -1.59
C ARG A 147 -2.23 -1.04 -2.27
N LEU A 148 -2.52 -1.13 -3.56
CA LEU A 148 -2.19 -2.30 -4.38
C LEU A 148 -1.25 -1.88 -5.50
N GLN A 149 -0.13 -2.57 -5.62
CA GLN A 149 0.88 -2.27 -6.63
C GLN A 149 1.32 -3.52 -7.38
N SER A 150 1.29 -3.47 -8.70
CA SER A 150 1.68 -4.58 -9.59
C SER A 150 0.90 -5.87 -9.33
N VAL A 151 -0.41 -5.74 -9.07
CA VAL A 151 -1.30 -6.84 -8.69
C VAL A 151 -2.33 -7.09 -9.78
N MET A 152 -2.62 -8.37 -10.06
CA MET A 152 -3.71 -8.75 -10.94
C MET A 152 -5.01 -8.87 -10.12
N LEU A 153 -6.01 -8.07 -10.45
CA LEU A 153 -7.29 -7.98 -9.77
C LEU A 153 -8.31 -8.86 -10.49
N LYS A 154 -8.82 -9.87 -9.79
CA LYS A 154 -9.85 -10.76 -10.29
C LYS A 154 -11.23 -10.20 -9.99
N HIS A 155 -12.20 -10.66 -10.77
CA HIS A 155 -13.58 -10.20 -10.73
C HIS A 155 -14.18 -10.11 -9.31
N GLY A 156 -14.84 -9.01 -9.03
CA GLY A 156 -15.64 -8.80 -7.84
C GLY A 156 -14.85 -8.46 -6.57
N LEU A 157 -13.56 -8.09 -6.69
CA LEU A 157 -12.73 -7.75 -5.53
C LEU A 157 -13.27 -6.53 -4.77
N PHE A 158 -13.68 -5.48 -5.48
CA PHE A 158 -14.10 -4.21 -4.87
C PHE A 158 -15.61 -4.05 -4.71
N ARG A 159 -16.40 -4.92 -5.32
CA ARG A 159 -17.87 -4.86 -5.26
C ARG A 159 -18.44 -4.82 -3.84
N PRO A 160 -17.92 -5.57 -2.84
CA PRO A 160 -18.46 -5.56 -1.49
C PRO A 160 -17.85 -4.49 -0.57
N LEU A 161 -17.04 -3.53 -1.05
CA LEU A 161 -16.33 -2.56 -0.18
C LEU A 161 -17.25 -1.82 0.79
N ASN A 162 -18.48 -1.50 0.40
CA ASN A 162 -19.45 -0.84 1.27
C ASN A 162 -19.78 -1.64 2.54
N TYR A 163 -19.79 -2.97 2.44
CA TYR A 163 -20.16 -3.87 3.52
C TYR A 163 -18.93 -4.42 4.22
N ASP A 164 -17.92 -4.78 3.45
CA ASP A 164 -16.74 -5.45 3.95
C ASP A 164 -15.74 -4.47 4.57
N CYS A 165 -15.63 -3.25 4.02
CA CYS A 165 -14.71 -2.22 4.51
C CYS A 165 -15.42 -0.86 4.71
N PRO A 166 -16.37 -0.74 5.64
CA PRO A 166 -17.25 0.43 5.77
C PRO A 166 -16.53 1.71 6.23
N VAL A 167 -15.27 1.64 6.61
CA VAL A 167 -14.44 2.79 7.04
C VAL A 167 -13.27 3.07 6.09
N LEU A 168 -13.27 2.45 4.91
CA LEU A 168 -12.22 2.65 3.91
C LEU A 168 -12.30 4.07 3.33
N GLU A 169 -11.24 4.85 3.53
CA GLU A 169 -11.16 6.24 3.10
C GLU A 169 -10.26 6.41 1.87
N HIS A 170 -9.23 5.57 1.71
CA HIS A 170 -8.23 5.69 0.66
C HIS A 170 -8.03 4.37 -0.09
N LEU A 171 -8.14 4.41 -1.42
CA LEU A 171 -7.82 3.29 -2.31
C LEU A 171 -6.84 3.77 -3.37
N GLU A 172 -5.66 3.15 -3.40
CA GLU A 172 -4.60 3.44 -4.36
C GLU A 172 -4.28 2.17 -5.16
N LEU A 173 -4.36 2.26 -6.48
CA LEU A 173 -4.10 1.19 -7.44
C LEU A 173 -3.02 1.65 -8.41
N GLU A 174 -1.89 0.98 -8.41
CA GLU A 174 -0.72 1.33 -9.21
C GLU A 174 -0.20 0.10 -9.95
N TRP A 175 -0.02 0.20 -11.27
CA TRP A 175 0.43 -0.91 -12.12
C TRP A 175 -0.45 -2.16 -12.01
N CYS A 176 -1.73 -2.01 -11.68
CA CYS A 176 -2.65 -3.12 -11.51
C CYS A 176 -3.30 -3.53 -12.85
N GLY A 177 -3.49 -4.84 -13.02
CA GLY A 177 -4.27 -5.40 -14.12
C GLY A 177 -5.66 -5.81 -13.65
N PHE A 178 -6.70 -5.43 -14.42
CA PHE A 178 -8.07 -5.86 -14.18
C PHE A 178 -8.42 -6.95 -15.18
N CYS A 179 -8.77 -8.15 -14.70
CA CYS A 179 -9.11 -9.27 -15.59
C CYS A 179 -10.49 -9.12 -16.23
N ASP A 180 -11.43 -8.50 -15.53
CA ASP A 180 -12.83 -8.38 -15.91
C ASP A 180 -13.38 -6.99 -15.57
N HIS A 181 -14.68 -6.80 -15.87
CA HIS A 181 -15.42 -5.61 -15.44
C HIS A 181 -15.47 -5.53 -13.91
N GLU A 182 -15.02 -4.42 -13.36
CA GLU A 182 -14.94 -4.19 -11.92
C GLU A 182 -15.83 -3.01 -11.49
N GLU A 183 -16.25 -3.03 -10.24
CA GLU A 183 -17.06 -1.97 -9.62
C GLU A 183 -16.42 -1.56 -8.30
N VAL A 184 -16.00 -0.31 -8.20
CA VAL A 184 -15.58 0.34 -6.95
C VAL A 184 -16.78 1.08 -6.37
N SER A 185 -17.54 0.40 -5.50
CA SER A 185 -18.71 0.98 -4.84
C SER A 185 -18.43 1.18 -3.35
N SER A 186 -18.37 2.45 -2.92
CA SER A 186 -18.06 2.77 -1.53
C SER A 186 -18.68 4.11 -1.09
N ARG A 187 -19.31 4.09 0.10
CA ARG A 187 -19.84 5.30 0.74
C ARG A 187 -18.84 6.01 1.66
N SER A 188 -17.76 5.35 2.03
CA SER A 188 -16.74 5.90 2.93
C SER A 188 -15.51 6.41 2.20
N LEU A 189 -15.31 6.02 0.93
CA LEU A 189 -14.14 6.36 0.14
C LEU A 189 -14.08 7.87 -0.11
N LYS A 190 -12.94 8.48 0.21
CA LYS A 190 -12.66 9.91 0.03
C LYS A 190 -11.62 10.16 -1.05
N VAL A 191 -10.66 9.25 -1.20
CA VAL A 191 -9.56 9.37 -2.16
C VAL A 191 -9.45 8.09 -2.97
N LEU A 192 -9.50 8.21 -4.28
CA LEU A 192 -9.25 7.14 -5.23
C LEU A 192 -8.12 7.56 -6.18
N HIS A 193 -7.04 6.82 -6.15
CA HIS A 193 -5.92 6.99 -7.06
C HIS A 193 -5.72 5.73 -7.90
N ILE A 194 -5.70 5.90 -9.22
CA ILE A 194 -5.47 4.84 -10.21
C ILE A 194 -4.38 5.34 -11.14
N SER A 195 -3.25 4.63 -11.19
CA SER A 195 -2.15 4.99 -12.09
C SER A 195 -1.56 3.76 -12.77
N ASP A 196 -1.17 3.93 -14.03
CA ASP A 196 -0.52 2.90 -14.84
C ASP A 196 -1.27 1.55 -14.84
N CYS A 197 -2.59 1.57 -14.70
CA CYS A 197 -3.41 0.36 -14.63
C CYS A 197 -3.89 -0.08 -16.02
N HIS A 198 -4.01 -1.40 -16.18
CA HIS A 198 -4.53 -2.00 -17.41
C HIS A 198 -5.95 -2.56 -17.20
N LEU A 199 -6.91 -1.99 -17.92
CA LEU A 199 -8.32 -2.36 -17.87
C LEU A 199 -8.68 -3.18 -19.10
N THR A 200 -8.99 -4.47 -18.93
CA THR A 200 -9.40 -5.33 -20.06
C THR A 200 -10.85 -5.13 -20.46
N SER A 201 -11.73 -4.77 -19.52
CA SER A 201 -13.17 -4.67 -19.77
C SER A 201 -13.73 -3.31 -19.37
N GLY A 202 -13.67 -2.93 -18.12
CA GLY A 202 -14.22 -1.65 -17.68
C GLY A 202 -14.22 -1.52 -16.16
N LEU A 203 -14.32 -0.29 -15.70
CA LEU A 203 -14.37 0.05 -14.28
C LEU A 203 -15.53 1.02 -14.02
N LEU A 204 -16.47 0.62 -13.18
CA LEU A 204 -17.51 1.50 -12.64
C LEU A 204 -17.06 2.08 -11.31
N ILE A 205 -17.06 3.39 -11.17
CA ILE A 205 -16.77 4.08 -9.93
C ILE A 205 -18.05 4.71 -9.39
N CYS A 206 -18.52 4.23 -8.24
CA CYS A 206 -19.71 4.72 -7.53
C CYS A 206 -19.34 5.07 -6.09
N ALA A 207 -19.00 6.34 -5.84
CA ALA A 207 -18.46 6.77 -4.54
C ALA A 207 -18.92 8.19 -4.19
N ARG A 208 -20.10 8.29 -3.57
CA ARG A 208 -20.76 9.58 -3.24
C ARG A 208 -19.87 10.54 -2.45
N ASN A 209 -19.10 10.01 -1.48
CA ASN A 209 -18.26 10.83 -0.60
C ASN A 209 -16.82 11.02 -1.12
N LEU A 210 -16.57 10.63 -2.38
CA LEU A 210 -15.27 10.83 -3.01
C LEU A 210 -14.99 12.33 -3.17
N THR A 211 -13.87 12.77 -2.62
CA THR A 211 -13.44 14.18 -2.70
C THR A 211 -12.27 14.36 -3.67
N HIS A 212 -11.45 13.33 -3.85
CA HIS A 212 -10.29 13.37 -4.72
C HIS A 212 -10.26 12.14 -5.62
N LEU A 213 -10.24 12.36 -6.92
CA LEU A 213 -10.09 11.33 -7.95
C LEU A 213 -8.85 11.63 -8.77
N SER A 214 -7.96 10.66 -8.88
CA SER A 214 -6.79 10.75 -9.76
C SER A 214 -6.72 9.52 -10.64
N ILE A 215 -6.72 9.71 -11.96
CA ILE A 215 -6.58 8.65 -12.97
C ILE A 215 -5.46 9.07 -13.91
N LEU A 216 -4.31 8.42 -13.76
CA LEU A 216 -3.10 8.75 -14.48
C LEU A 216 -2.63 7.59 -15.34
N ASP A 217 -2.23 7.87 -16.56
CA ASP A 217 -1.56 6.92 -17.45
C ASP A 217 -2.27 5.56 -17.58
N THR A 218 -3.60 5.57 -17.43
CA THR A 218 -4.48 4.40 -17.43
C THR A 218 -5.38 4.47 -18.67
N GLU A 219 -5.72 3.32 -19.25
CA GLU A 219 -6.67 3.27 -20.35
C GLU A 219 -8.06 3.70 -19.87
N ILE A 220 -8.48 4.90 -20.24
CA ILE A 220 -9.71 5.52 -19.74
C ILE A 220 -10.98 4.95 -20.40
N GLY A 221 -10.83 4.35 -21.57
CA GLY A 221 -11.96 3.92 -22.43
C GLY A 221 -12.98 2.95 -21.81
N GLY A 222 -12.71 2.43 -20.63
CA GLY A 222 -13.65 1.56 -19.92
C GLY A 222 -14.07 2.12 -18.56
N ILE A 223 -13.74 3.38 -18.22
CA ILE A 223 -14.07 3.95 -16.92
C ILE A 223 -15.39 4.74 -17.01
N VAL A 224 -16.34 4.32 -16.19
CA VAL A 224 -17.63 4.98 -16.02
C VAL A 224 -17.77 5.45 -14.59
N THR A 225 -18.23 6.66 -14.38
CA THR A 225 -18.45 7.23 -13.05
C THR A 225 -19.94 7.42 -12.78
N SER A 226 -20.33 7.20 -11.54
CA SER A 226 -21.70 7.38 -11.05
C SER A 226 -21.66 7.90 -9.62
N ASP A 227 -22.57 8.84 -9.29
CA ASP A 227 -22.74 9.38 -7.93
C ASP A 227 -21.43 9.93 -7.30
N LEU A 228 -20.78 10.88 -7.97
CA LEU A 228 -19.60 11.61 -7.46
C LEU A 228 -19.97 13.00 -6.93
N SER A 229 -21.06 13.12 -6.21
CA SER A 229 -21.65 14.41 -5.79
C SER A 229 -20.80 15.25 -4.84
N CYS A 230 -19.85 14.63 -4.13
CA CYS A 230 -18.91 15.33 -3.23
C CYS A 230 -17.53 15.57 -3.85
N LEU A 231 -17.34 15.33 -5.15
CA LEU A 231 -16.04 15.45 -5.80
C LEU A 231 -15.54 16.90 -5.80
N VAL A 232 -14.37 17.11 -5.22
CA VAL A 232 -13.72 18.44 -5.15
C VAL A 232 -12.63 18.55 -6.21
N THR A 233 -11.74 17.54 -6.27
CA THR A 233 -10.58 17.57 -7.17
C THR A 233 -10.58 16.33 -8.06
N ALA A 234 -10.42 16.54 -9.35
CA ALA A 234 -10.19 15.48 -10.33
C ALA A 234 -8.90 15.76 -11.11
N LEU A 235 -7.99 14.81 -11.14
CA LEU A 235 -6.77 14.83 -11.95
C LEU A 235 -6.81 13.67 -12.93
N ILE A 236 -6.93 13.95 -14.22
CA ILE A 236 -7.13 12.95 -15.26
C ILE A 236 -6.06 13.11 -16.33
N SER A 237 -5.28 12.05 -16.58
CA SER A 237 -4.36 11.99 -17.72
C SER A 237 -5.05 11.31 -18.90
N LEU A 238 -5.18 12.05 -19.99
CA LEU A 238 -5.70 11.55 -21.28
C LEU A 238 -4.57 11.07 -22.21
N ILE A 239 -3.36 10.91 -21.68
CA ILE A 239 -2.18 10.50 -22.43
C ILE A 239 -2.09 8.98 -22.41
N PRO A 240 -2.39 8.27 -23.50
CA PRO A 240 -2.20 6.83 -23.55
C PRO A 240 -0.71 6.52 -23.66
N LYS A 241 -0.11 5.90 -22.65
CA LYS A 241 1.32 5.47 -22.69
C LYS A 241 1.59 4.33 -23.69
N TYR A 242 0.57 3.53 -24.03
CA TYR A 242 0.74 2.33 -24.87
C TYR A 242 -0.18 2.34 -26.08
N PHE A 243 0.30 2.92 -27.19
CA PHE A 243 -0.36 2.85 -28.50
C PHE A 243 -0.14 1.46 -29.14
N HIS A 244 -0.97 0.46 -28.82
CA HIS A 244 -0.95 -0.78 -29.61
C HIS A 244 -2.26 -1.11 -30.32
N HIS A 245 -3.37 -0.40 -30.11
CA HIS A 245 -4.57 -0.61 -30.90
C HIS A 245 -5.24 0.70 -31.30
N LYS A 246 -5.59 0.79 -32.61
CA LYS A 246 -6.41 1.85 -33.22
C LYS A 246 -7.83 1.79 -32.66
N TYR A 247 -8.07 2.19 -31.44
CA TYR A 247 -9.43 2.41 -30.97
C TYR A 247 -9.76 3.89 -31.09
N THR A 248 -10.97 4.15 -31.57
CA THR A 248 -11.57 5.49 -31.66
C THR A 248 -11.81 6.01 -30.24
N VAL A 249 -10.85 6.80 -29.79
CA VAL A 249 -10.69 7.32 -28.40
C VAL A 249 -11.85 8.23 -27.97
N VAL A 250 -12.70 8.70 -28.90
CA VAL A 250 -13.57 9.86 -28.67
C VAL A 250 -14.82 9.56 -27.84
N ASP A 251 -15.45 8.39 -28.01
CA ASP A 251 -16.76 8.16 -27.37
C ASP A 251 -16.67 7.71 -25.90
N HIS A 252 -15.59 7.09 -25.51
CA HIS A 252 -15.45 6.55 -24.15
C HIS A 252 -15.04 7.59 -23.10
N HIS A 253 -14.35 8.65 -23.50
CA HIS A 253 -13.95 9.75 -22.59
C HIS A 253 -15.14 10.59 -22.12
N LEU A 254 -16.20 10.68 -22.92
CA LEU A 254 -17.38 11.50 -22.59
C LEU A 254 -18.08 11.01 -21.31
N HIS A 255 -18.22 9.70 -21.13
CA HIS A 255 -18.90 9.14 -19.94
C HIS A 255 -18.15 9.40 -18.64
N LEU A 256 -16.79 9.41 -18.67
CA LEU A 256 -16.01 9.78 -17.50
C LEU A 256 -16.21 11.26 -17.17
N LEU A 257 -16.08 12.14 -18.17
CA LEU A 257 -16.15 13.60 -17.98
C LEU A 257 -17.52 14.07 -17.51
N ASP A 258 -18.61 13.44 -17.98
CA ASP A 258 -19.97 13.75 -17.53
C ASP A 258 -20.12 13.55 -16.01
N GLY A 259 -19.53 12.49 -15.45
CA GLY A 259 -19.54 12.24 -14.02
C GLY A 259 -18.70 13.21 -13.18
N LEU A 260 -17.79 13.98 -13.80
CA LEU A 260 -16.93 14.94 -13.11
C LEU A 260 -17.53 16.35 -12.99
N SER A 261 -18.78 16.55 -13.41
CA SER A 261 -19.47 17.86 -13.44
C SER A 261 -19.53 18.57 -12.08
N HIS A 262 -19.42 17.81 -10.97
CA HIS A 262 -19.40 18.37 -9.61
C HIS A 262 -18.01 18.81 -9.13
N ALA A 263 -16.93 18.46 -9.84
CA ALA A 263 -15.58 18.81 -9.43
C ALA A 263 -15.37 20.32 -9.46
N THR A 264 -14.84 20.89 -8.36
CA THR A 264 -14.49 22.32 -8.31
C THR A 264 -13.14 22.61 -8.94
N THR A 265 -12.25 21.61 -8.95
CA THR A 265 -10.95 21.65 -9.60
C THR A 265 -10.81 20.44 -10.51
N LEU A 266 -10.61 20.70 -11.79
CA LEU A 266 -10.37 19.68 -12.80
C LEU A 266 -9.04 19.98 -13.51
N GLU A 267 -8.08 19.07 -13.36
CA GLU A 267 -6.83 19.08 -14.11
C GLU A 267 -6.87 17.97 -15.15
N LEU A 268 -6.73 18.37 -16.42
CA LEU A 268 -6.65 17.45 -17.55
C LEU A 268 -5.26 17.51 -18.16
N LEU A 269 -4.53 16.39 -18.09
CA LEU A 269 -3.27 16.22 -18.79
C LEU A 269 -3.57 15.58 -20.15
N ALA A 270 -3.38 16.34 -21.23
CA ALA A 270 -3.64 15.88 -22.59
C ALA A 270 -2.49 16.27 -23.54
N PRO A 271 -2.15 15.45 -24.53
CA PRO A 271 -1.16 15.82 -25.54
C PRO A 271 -1.72 16.95 -26.44
N LEU A 272 -0.92 17.98 -26.69
CA LEU A 272 -1.30 19.18 -27.42
C LEU A 272 -1.90 18.94 -28.81
N HIS A 273 -1.57 17.83 -29.47
CA HIS A 273 -2.03 17.51 -30.82
C HIS A 273 -3.37 16.79 -30.91
N GLU A 274 -3.90 16.30 -29.78
CA GLU A 274 -5.19 15.57 -29.72
C GLU A 274 -6.36 16.42 -29.23
N VAL A 275 -6.11 17.60 -28.70
CA VAL A 275 -7.16 18.52 -28.27
C VAL A 275 -7.83 19.16 -29.49
N ARG A 276 -8.66 18.41 -30.21
CA ARG A 276 -9.61 19.00 -31.19
C ARG A 276 -10.72 19.71 -30.41
N MET A 277 -10.69 21.03 -30.46
CA MET A 277 -11.56 21.96 -29.76
C MET A 277 -13.08 21.72 -29.89
N GLY A 278 -13.53 20.80 -30.74
CA GLY A 278 -14.96 20.63 -31.05
C GLY A 278 -15.80 20.00 -29.92
N SER A 279 -15.18 19.20 -29.04
CA SER A 279 -15.89 18.45 -27.97
C SER A 279 -15.84 19.16 -26.60
N PHE A 280 -15.01 20.17 -26.43
CA PHE A 280 -14.79 20.87 -25.16
C PHE A 280 -15.67 22.11 -24.93
N LEU A 281 -16.51 22.47 -25.90
CA LEU A 281 -17.38 23.68 -25.81
C LEU A 281 -18.38 23.62 -24.63
N PHE A 282 -18.66 22.44 -24.05
CA PHE A 282 -19.55 22.31 -22.89
C PHE A 282 -18.87 22.41 -21.53
N LEU A 283 -17.54 22.41 -21.48
CA LEU A 283 -16.75 22.45 -20.24
C LEU A 283 -16.24 23.87 -19.88
N THR A 284 -16.60 24.89 -20.66
CA THR A 284 -16.11 26.26 -20.52
C THR A 284 -16.34 26.97 -19.18
N PRO A 285 -17.30 26.60 -18.30
CA PRO A 285 -17.37 27.22 -16.97
C PRO A 285 -16.41 26.62 -15.95
N MET A 286 -15.90 25.39 -16.16
CA MET A 286 -15.13 24.64 -15.15
C MET A 286 -13.61 24.62 -15.39
N MET A 287 -13.14 24.99 -16.59
CA MET A 287 -11.71 24.99 -16.92
C MET A 287 -10.99 26.22 -16.34
N LYS A 288 -10.83 26.29 -15.03
CA LYS A 288 -9.96 27.31 -14.41
C LYS A 288 -8.47 26.97 -14.47
N HIS A 289 -8.10 25.73 -14.67
CA HIS A 289 -6.70 25.29 -14.75
C HIS A 289 -6.54 24.05 -15.66
N ALA A 290 -6.57 24.24 -16.98
CA ALA A 290 -6.05 23.22 -17.89
C ALA A 290 -4.58 23.50 -18.13
N GLN A 291 -3.70 22.65 -17.67
CA GLN A 291 -2.28 22.70 -17.95
C GLN A 291 -1.99 21.79 -19.15
N CYS A 292 -1.69 22.41 -20.31
CA CYS A 292 -1.17 21.67 -21.48
C CYS A 292 0.34 21.52 -21.31
N CYS A 293 0.84 20.29 -21.28
CA CYS A 293 2.26 19.97 -21.40
C CYS A 293 2.63 19.65 -22.84
#